data_4a4c6599376bd1fbdf21d660032fb4af
#
_entry.id   4a4c6599376bd1fbdf21d660032fb4af
#
_cell.length_a   1.000
_cell.length_b   1.000
_cell.length_c   1.000
_cell.angle_alpha   90.00
_cell.angle_beta   90.00
_cell.angle_gamma   90.00
#
_symmetry.space_group_name_H-M   'P 1'
#
loop_
_entity.id
_entity.type
_entity.pdbx_description
1 polymer ?
#
loop_
_entity_poly.entity_id
_entity_poly.type
_entity_poly.pdbx_seq_one_letter_code
_entity_poly.pdbx_strand_id
1 'polypeptide(L)'
;MNKKILLITLFLITNTALFAKSNDIWISFEDEDTDLIGYKDKNGVIKVDPKFIIGAAKFENIMAVVEETYDNKWNSYYLTKTGKTAGKDSLYYFDNAPDCENEGFIRFRDHKTDKAGMLNKDGDIVIPAEYSDLTRVRNGMIIALKGAVKEYSGEHYIWAGGQEFLIDTSNNILIENFPYDDNLNFFSIKKTKMPHSDPVRKSFLAKDGSYWSFVDFEKEFKNWLINDLLVNLTSKKLINASYGTVSTWDSTEYRHAKSSRHEFINNNFEVLKTGLLEILDPDCDYSILRDNLYERTGFEKYFNNCGEAKEWIYPVMTVVVSHKNGNDFTQNQYSFLRTDKGYKLMSVAIRNANLRI
;
A
#
# COMPACT_ATOMS: atom_id res chain seq x y z
N MET A 1 9.81 73.37 31.73
CA MET A 1 9.92 72.92 30.33
C MET A 1 10.15 71.39 30.32
N ASN A 2 9.05 70.61 30.22
CA ASN A 2 9.12 69.12 30.22
C ASN A 2 9.02 68.67 28.78
N LYS A 3 10.11 68.14 28.27
CA LYS A 3 10.13 67.44 26.96
C LYS A 3 9.63 66.01 27.15
N LYS A 4 8.44 65.71 26.65
CA LYS A 4 7.95 64.30 26.46
C LYS A 4 8.63 63.72 25.24
N ILE A 5 9.42 62.66 25.44
CA ILE A 5 9.97 61.80 24.36
C ILE A 5 8.89 60.85 24.02
N LEU A 6 8.39 60.87 22.77
CA LEU A 6 7.45 59.95 22.20
C LEU A 6 8.25 58.77 21.58
N LEU A 7 8.20 57.60 22.22
CA LEU A 7 8.83 56.37 21.69
C LEU A 7 7.85 55.75 20.69
N ILE A 8 8.14 55.83 19.39
CA ILE A 8 7.39 55.13 18.34
C ILE A 8 7.99 53.75 18.19
N THR A 9 7.29 52.74 18.70
CA THR A 9 7.67 51.34 18.50
C THR A 9 7.14 50.90 17.13
N LEU A 10 8.04 50.77 16.15
CA LEU A 10 7.74 50.27 14.82
C LEU A 10 7.59 48.73 14.89
N PHE A 11 6.36 48.23 14.86
CA PHE A 11 6.06 46.79 14.72
C PHE A 11 6.31 46.38 13.26
N LEU A 12 7.46 45.77 12.98
CA LEU A 12 7.71 45.04 11.73
C LEU A 12 6.90 43.74 11.76
N ILE A 13 5.73 43.77 11.13
CA ILE A 13 4.98 42.54 10.81
C ILE A 13 5.73 41.88 9.64
N THR A 14 6.59 40.93 9.94
CA THR A 14 7.12 40.01 8.94
C THR A 14 6.00 39.06 8.57
N ASN A 15 5.31 39.33 7.46
CA ASN A 15 4.46 38.37 6.78
C ASN A 15 5.34 37.24 6.25
N THR A 16 5.60 36.21 7.06
CA THR A 16 6.01 34.93 6.58
C THR A 16 4.79 34.30 5.89
N ALA A 17 4.65 34.53 4.58
CA ALA A 17 3.78 33.74 3.76
C ALA A 17 4.25 32.26 3.89
N LEU A 18 3.54 31.48 4.68
CA LEU A 18 3.60 30.04 4.60
C LEU A 18 3.11 29.70 3.17
N PHE A 19 4.05 29.55 2.26
CA PHE A 19 3.80 28.84 1.02
C PHE A 19 3.50 27.40 1.43
N ALA A 20 2.23 27.09 1.61
CA ALA A 20 1.76 25.72 1.52
C ALA A 20 2.22 25.24 0.14
N LYS A 21 3.25 24.39 0.12
CA LYS A 21 3.74 23.73 -1.08
C LYS A 21 2.57 22.90 -1.57
N SER A 22 1.77 23.41 -2.50
CA SER A 22 0.75 22.61 -3.16
C SER A 22 1.55 21.49 -3.85
N ASN A 23 1.35 20.26 -3.42
CA ASN A 23 1.86 19.11 -4.13
C ASN A 23 1.16 19.13 -5.50
N ASP A 24 1.78 19.78 -6.47
CA ASP A 24 1.33 19.82 -7.84
C ASP A 24 1.70 18.47 -8.46
N ILE A 25 0.80 17.48 -8.34
CA ILE A 25 0.98 16.16 -8.94
C ILE A 25 0.75 16.30 -10.44
N TRP A 26 1.71 15.87 -11.25
CA TRP A 26 1.53 15.80 -12.69
C TRP A 26 0.94 14.45 -13.07
N ILE A 27 0.06 14.45 -14.06
CA ILE A 27 -0.67 13.27 -14.52
C ILE A 27 -0.07 12.85 -15.86
N SER A 28 0.15 11.56 -16.03
CA SER A 28 0.57 10.99 -17.31
C SER A 28 -0.49 11.18 -18.38
N PHE A 29 -0.07 11.35 -19.61
CA PHE A 29 -0.89 11.24 -20.80
C PHE A 29 -0.08 10.54 -21.90
N GLU A 30 -0.76 9.86 -22.78
CA GLU A 30 -0.17 9.21 -23.95
C GLU A 30 -0.38 10.11 -25.16
N ASP A 31 0.63 10.18 -25.99
CA ASP A 31 0.57 10.83 -27.30
C ASP A 31 -0.05 9.86 -28.31
N GLU A 32 -1.09 10.27 -29.01
CA GLU A 32 -1.88 9.42 -29.92
C GLU A 32 -1.10 8.90 -31.14
N ASP A 33 -0.03 9.60 -31.53
CA ASP A 33 0.77 9.24 -32.71
C ASP A 33 1.94 8.31 -32.37
N THR A 34 2.48 8.41 -31.16
CA THR A 34 3.71 7.71 -30.78
C THR A 34 3.54 6.71 -29.64
N ASP A 35 2.38 6.69 -28.97
CA ASP A 35 2.10 5.91 -27.75
C ASP A 35 3.07 6.22 -26.59
N LEU A 36 3.83 7.31 -26.69
CA LEU A 36 4.77 7.72 -25.65
C LEU A 36 4.09 8.51 -24.52
N ILE A 37 4.59 8.32 -23.32
CA ILE A 37 4.07 8.95 -22.09
C ILE A 37 4.74 10.32 -21.90
N GLY A 38 3.91 11.35 -21.74
CA GLY A 38 4.28 12.68 -21.26
C GLY A 38 3.55 13.00 -19.95
N TYR A 39 3.84 14.17 -19.38
CA TYR A 39 3.22 14.61 -18.13
C TYR A 39 2.70 16.04 -18.22
N LYS A 40 1.50 16.26 -17.68
CA LYS A 40 0.83 17.57 -17.58
C LYS A 40 0.38 17.87 -16.16
N ASP A 41 0.33 19.16 -15.82
CA ASP A 41 -0.22 19.58 -14.52
C ASP A 41 -1.76 19.53 -14.53
N LYS A 42 -2.36 19.84 -13.38
CA LYS A 42 -3.83 19.88 -13.21
C LYS A 42 -4.56 20.89 -14.12
N ASN A 43 -3.84 21.85 -14.70
CA ASN A 43 -4.39 22.84 -15.64
C ASN A 43 -4.22 22.41 -17.10
N GLY A 44 -3.63 21.23 -17.34
CA GLY A 44 -3.36 20.70 -18.68
C GLY A 44 -2.07 21.22 -19.31
N VAL A 45 -1.24 21.99 -18.59
CA VAL A 45 0.05 22.48 -19.08
C VAL A 45 1.05 21.34 -19.11
N ILE A 46 1.60 21.05 -20.28
CA ILE A 46 2.64 20.02 -20.45
C ILE A 46 3.89 20.43 -19.68
N LYS A 47 4.37 19.53 -18.83
CA LYS A 47 5.57 19.66 -18.00
C LYS A 47 6.72 18.79 -18.48
N VAL A 48 6.39 17.68 -19.10
CA VAL A 48 7.33 16.79 -19.78
C VAL A 48 6.66 16.34 -21.07
N ASP A 49 7.31 16.62 -22.19
CA ASP A 49 6.84 16.17 -23.51
C ASP A 49 6.84 14.63 -23.56
N PRO A 50 5.94 14.01 -24.37
CA PRO A 50 5.89 12.57 -24.57
C PRO A 50 7.24 12.04 -25.06
N LYS A 51 7.84 11.12 -24.30
CA LYS A 51 9.12 10.48 -24.63
C LYS A 51 9.38 9.19 -23.87
N PHE A 52 8.55 8.86 -22.90
CA PHE A 52 8.77 7.65 -22.08
C PHE A 52 7.92 6.50 -22.57
N ILE A 53 8.48 5.29 -22.53
CA ILE A 53 7.77 4.03 -22.75
C ILE A 53 7.19 3.54 -21.42
N ILE A 54 7.90 3.80 -20.33
CA ILE A 54 7.49 3.43 -18.96
C ILE A 54 7.62 4.65 -18.07
N GLY A 55 6.57 4.90 -17.27
CA GLY A 55 6.53 5.95 -16.27
C GLY A 55 5.36 5.74 -15.30
N ALA A 56 5.36 6.48 -14.19
CA ALA A 56 4.28 6.43 -13.20
C ALA A 56 3.00 7.09 -13.73
N ALA A 57 1.82 6.61 -13.33
CA ALA A 57 0.54 7.26 -13.71
C ALA A 57 0.42 8.68 -13.13
N LYS A 58 1.06 8.92 -11.98
CA LYS A 58 1.12 10.24 -11.33
C LYS A 58 2.56 10.52 -10.90
N PHE A 59 3.07 11.69 -11.26
CA PHE A 59 4.42 12.13 -10.93
C PHE A 59 4.35 13.15 -9.79
N GLU A 60 4.75 12.73 -8.60
CA GLU A 60 4.73 13.57 -7.41
C GLU A 60 6.07 14.25 -7.13
N ASN A 61 7.16 13.50 -6.98
CA ASN A 61 8.49 14.05 -6.69
C ASN A 61 9.60 13.41 -7.53
N ILE A 62 9.69 12.08 -7.55
CA ILE A 62 10.67 11.29 -8.29
C ILE A 62 9.98 10.05 -8.87
N MET A 63 10.36 9.65 -10.07
CA MET A 63 9.81 8.45 -10.71
C MET A 63 10.87 7.70 -11.48
N ALA A 64 10.71 6.39 -11.60
CA ALA A 64 11.46 5.56 -12.54
C ALA A 64 10.88 5.73 -13.93
N VAL A 65 11.74 5.91 -14.93
CA VAL A 65 11.36 6.07 -16.34
C VAL A 65 12.25 5.24 -17.25
N VAL A 66 11.68 4.85 -18.38
CA VAL A 66 12.40 4.24 -19.50
C VAL A 66 12.05 5.01 -20.77
N GLU A 67 13.05 5.42 -21.53
CA GLU A 67 12.90 6.02 -22.84
C GLU A 67 13.71 5.27 -23.90
N GLU A 68 13.23 5.26 -25.14
CA GLU A 68 13.96 4.75 -26.27
C GLU A 68 14.86 5.85 -26.85
N THR A 69 16.10 5.51 -27.13
CA THR A 69 17.05 6.41 -27.78
C THR A 69 17.02 6.24 -29.29
N TYR A 70 17.55 7.21 -30.04
CA TYR A 70 17.59 7.22 -31.52
C TYR A 70 18.28 5.99 -32.16
N ASP A 71 19.08 5.26 -31.39
CA ASP A 71 19.78 4.05 -31.85
C ASP A 71 19.06 2.75 -31.35
N ASN A 72 17.78 2.84 -31.04
CA ASN A 72 16.91 1.75 -30.55
C ASN A 72 17.46 1.08 -29.27
N LYS A 73 18.16 1.84 -28.43
CA LYS A 73 18.57 1.41 -27.11
C LYS A 73 17.65 1.98 -26.05
N TRP A 74 17.56 1.29 -24.95
CA TRP A 74 16.77 1.68 -23.82
C TRP A 74 17.63 2.45 -22.83
N ASN A 75 17.13 3.60 -22.38
CA ASN A 75 17.75 4.40 -21.36
C ASN A 75 16.82 4.44 -20.14
N SER A 76 17.28 3.89 -19.02
CA SER A 76 16.52 3.80 -17.78
C SER A 76 17.16 4.64 -16.68
N TYR A 77 16.33 5.42 -15.96
CA TYR A 77 16.81 6.31 -14.90
C TYR A 77 15.67 6.80 -14.00
N TYR A 78 16.01 7.49 -12.93
CA TYR A 78 15.05 8.22 -12.10
C TYR A 78 15.00 9.68 -12.52
N LEU A 79 13.81 10.21 -12.71
CA LEU A 79 13.56 11.61 -13.03
C LEU A 79 12.94 12.31 -11.83
N THR A 80 13.53 13.44 -11.38
CA THR A 80 12.92 14.30 -10.36
C THR A 80 12.08 15.38 -11.01
N LYS A 81 11.17 15.98 -10.24
CA LYS A 81 10.37 17.13 -10.72
C LYS A 81 11.18 18.36 -11.13
N THR A 82 12.40 18.48 -10.65
CA THR A 82 13.33 19.56 -11.06
C THR A 82 14.02 19.27 -12.38
N GLY A 83 13.78 18.10 -13.00
CA GLY A 83 14.44 17.67 -14.23
C GLY A 83 15.81 17.00 -13.99
N LYS A 84 16.26 16.85 -12.74
CA LYS A 84 17.49 16.11 -12.43
C LYS A 84 17.26 14.61 -12.69
N THR A 85 18.25 13.98 -13.32
CA THR A 85 18.29 12.52 -13.51
C THR A 85 19.23 11.88 -12.51
N ALA A 86 18.91 10.67 -12.05
CA ALA A 86 19.72 9.88 -11.12
C ALA A 86 19.65 8.38 -11.47
N GLY A 87 20.56 7.58 -10.95
CA GLY A 87 20.51 6.12 -11.01
C GLY A 87 20.36 5.55 -12.42
N LYS A 88 21.18 6.03 -13.38
CA LYS A 88 21.18 5.50 -14.75
C LYS A 88 21.44 3.98 -14.72
N ASP A 89 20.61 3.23 -15.45
CA ASP A 89 20.67 1.76 -15.57
C ASP A 89 20.61 1.01 -14.22
N SER A 90 20.02 1.64 -13.20
CA SER A 90 19.94 1.12 -11.83
C SER A 90 18.50 1.06 -11.31
N LEU A 91 17.50 0.94 -12.20
CA LEU A 91 16.12 0.81 -11.76
C LEU A 91 15.94 -0.45 -10.90
N TYR A 92 15.23 -0.28 -9.78
CA TYR A 92 14.75 -1.41 -9.00
C TYR A 92 13.46 -1.94 -9.66
N TYR A 93 13.46 -3.21 -10.02
CA TYR A 93 12.30 -3.90 -10.59
C TYR A 93 11.72 -4.90 -9.60
N PHE A 94 10.42 -4.98 -9.57
CA PHE A 94 9.67 -6.04 -8.92
C PHE A 94 8.61 -6.55 -9.91
N ASP A 95 8.65 -7.83 -10.23
CA ASP A 95 7.72 -8.48 -11.17
C ASP A 95 7.54 -7.68 -12.49
N ASN A 96 8.66 -7.37 -13.13
CA ASN A 96 8.73 -6.62 -14.39
C ASN A 96 8.24 -5.15 -14.35
N ALA A 97 7.84 -4.66 -13.19
CA ALA A 97 7.49 -3.25 -12.99
C ALA A 97 8.60 -2.50 -12.25
N PRO A 98 8.97 -1.28 -12.68
CA PRO A 98 9.90 -0.46 -11.92
C PRO A 98 9.26 0.00 -10.62
N ASP A 99 10.12 0.25 -9.61
CA ASP A 99 9.66 0.70 -8.29
C ASP A 99 8.89 2.02 -8.35
N CYS A 100 7.98 2.19 -7.40
CA CYS A 100 7.17 3.39 -7.25
C CYS A 100 7.63 4.21 -6.05
N GLU A 101 7.65 5.52 -6.21
CA GLU A 101 7.88 6.44 -5.11
C GLU A 101 6.89 6.20 -3.97
N ASN A 102 7.39 6.17 -2.75
CA ASN A 102 6.58 6.22 -1.54
C ASN A 102 7.21 7.15 -0.51
N GLU A 103 6.42 8.08 0.02
CA GLU A 103 6.84 9.09 1.02
C GLU A 103 8.06 9.93 0.60
N GLY A 104 8.24 10.18 -0.70
CA GLY A 104 9.38 10.95 -1.25
C GLY A 104 10.65 10.13 -1.46
N PHE A 105 10.56 8.80 -1.42
CA PHE A 105 11.70 7.90 -1.60
C PHE A 105 11.40 6.85 -2.65
N ILE A 106 12.45 6.36 -3.34
CA ILE A 106 12.35 5.29 -4.32
C ILE A 106 13.59 4.40 -4.21
N ARG A 107 13.41 3.09 -4.31
CA ARG A 107 14.51 2.13 -4.28
C ARG A 107 15.26 2.14 -5.60
N PHE A 108 16.55 1.88 -5.55
CA PHE A 108 17.36 1.56 -6.72
C PHE A 108 18.17 0.28 -6.47
N ARG A 109 18.62 -0.37 -7.55
CA ARG A 109 19.48 -1.55 -7.48
C ARG A 109 20.72 -1.32 -8.31
N ASP A 110 21.87 -1.35 -7.67
CA ASP A 110 23.16 -1.26 -8.36
C ASP A 110 23.40 -2.55 -9.17
N HIS A 111 23.54 -2.42 -10.49
CA HIS A 111 23.63 -3.56 -11.41
C HIS A 111 24.95 -4.34 -11.29
N LYS A 112 26.02 -3.75 -10.71
CA LYS A 112 27.31 -4.42 -10.53
C LYS A 112 27.35 -5.28 -9.29
N THR A 113 26.76 -4.79 -8.20
CA THR A 113 26.79 -5.46 -6.90
C THR A 113 25.51 -6.25 -6.62
N ASP A 114 24.45 -6.02 -7.42
CA ASP A 114 23.09 -6.54 -7.21
C ASP A 114 22.54 -6.18 -5.80
N LYS A 115 22.95 -5.03 -5.27
CA LYS A 115 22.50 -4.53 -3.97
C LYS A 115 21.48 -3.41 -4.14
N ALA A 116 20.52 -3.39 -3.21
CA ALA A 116 19.51 -2.35 -3.13
C ALA A 116 19.98 -1.17 -2.28
N GLY A 117 19.61 0.03 -2.72
CA GLY A 117 19.75 1.30 -2.02
C GLY A 117 18.49 2.14 -2.21
N MET A 118 18.53 3.40 -1.75
CA MET A 118 17.37 4.30 -1.80
C MET A 118 17.80 5.72 -2.18
N LEU A 119 17.02 6.32 -3.08
CA LEU A 119 17.08 7.72 -3.44
C LEU A 119 15.97 8.50 -2.71
N ASN A 120 16.23 9.76 -2.38
CA ASN A 120 15.22 10.70 -1.93
C ASN A 120 14.53 11.39 -3.13
N LYS A 121 13.55 12.24 -2.83
CA LYS A 121 12.77 13.03 -3.82
C LYS A 121 13.63 13.97 -4.69
N ASP A 122 14.83 14.32 -4.27
CA ASP A 122 15.78 15.19 -4.97
C ASP A 122 16.79 14.36 -5.80
N GLY A 123 16.65 13.02 -5.82
CA GLY A 123 17.51 12.09 -6.54
C GLY A 123 18.90 11.92 -5.90
N ASP A 124 19.02 12.15 -4.60
CA ASP A 124 20.24 11.92 -3.85
C ASP A 124 20.19 10.57 -3.15
N ILE A 125 21.31 9.85 -3.09
CA ILE A 125 21.42 8.57 -2.39
C ILE A 125 21.36 8.85 -0.89
N VAL A 126 20.32 8.32 -0.22
CA VAL A 126 20.16 8.39 1.25
C VAL A 126 20.47 7.06 1.93
N ILE A 127 20.28 5.95 1.22
CA ILE A 127 20.73 4.63 1.66
C ILE A 127 21.62 4.08 0.55
N PRO A 128 22.91 3.82 0.82
CA PRO A 128 23.82 3.22 -0.15
C PRO A 128 23.36 1.83 -0.59
N ALA A 129 23.77 1.39 -1.80
CA ALA A 129 23.48 0.04 -2.31
C ALA A 129 24.30 -1.02 -1.56
N GLU A 130 23.91 -1.34 -0.34
CA GLU A 130 24.59 -2.30 0.53
C GLU A 130 23.68 -3.45 1.03
N TYR A 131 22.36 -3.33 0.84
CA TYR A 131 21.39 -4.33 1.27
C TYR A 131 21.11 -5.36 0.18
N SER A 132 20.83 -6.59 0.57
CA SER A 132 20.33 -7.61 -0.36
C SER A 132 18.97 -7.20 -0.90
N ASP A 133 18.12 -6.68 -0.02
CA ASP A 133 16.84 -6.09 -0.40
C ASP A 133 16.36 -5.03 0.59
N LEU A 134 15.41 -4.18 0.15
CA LEU A 134 14.77 -3.15 0.93
C LEU A 134 13.26 -3.16 0.63
N THR A 135 12.42 -2.96 1.63
CA THR A 135 11.02 -2.60 1.38
C THR A 135 10.90 -1.13 0.99
N ARG A 136 9.75 -0.72 0.45
CA ARG A 136 9.39 0.70 0.32
C ARG A 136 9.30 1.34 1.70
N VAL A 137 9.47 2.65 1.76
CA VAL A 137 9.26 3.42 2.98
C VAL A 137 7.81 3.32 3.42
N ARG A 138 7.57 3.04 4.69
CA ARG A 138 6.24 2.97 5.30
C ARG A 138 6.30 3.68 6.66
N ASN A 139 5.70 4.86 6.77
CA ASN A 139 5.77 5.72 7.94
C ASN A 139 7.22 6.03 8.37
N GLY A 140 8.06 6.40 7.39
CA GLY A 140 9.48 6.71 7.59
C GLY A 140 10.37 5.51 7.93
N MET A 141 9.85 4.28 7.84
CA MET A 141 10.56 3.03 8.20
C MET A 141 10.68 2.09 7.00
N ILE A 142 11.72 1.26 7.01
CA ILE A 142 12.07 0.34 5.94
C ILE A 142 12.52 -0.96 6.59
N ILE A 143 12.05 -2.11 6.10
CA ILE A 143 12.65 -3.41 6.43
C ILE A 143 13.81 -3.60 5.46
N ALA A 144 15.00 -3.81 6.01
CA ALA A 144 16.24 -3.98 5.25
C ALA A 144 16.79 -5.39 5.49
N LEU A 145 17.07 -6.11 4.39
CA LEU A 145 17.69 -7.43 4.40
C LEU A 145 19.16 -7.31 4.01
N LYS A 146 20.08 -7.75 4.88
CA LYS A 146 21.52 -7.67 4.64
C LYS A 146 22.16 -9.06 4.70
N GLY A 147 23.04 -9.34 3.75
CA GLY A 147 23.83 -10.58 3.71
C GLY A 147 23.07 -11.81 3.19
N ALA A 148 21.85 -11.67 2.70
CA ALA A 148 21.14 -12.75 2.03
C ALA A 148 21.69 -12.99 0.61
N VAL A 149 21.51 -14.22 0.13
CA VAL A 149 21.86 -14.66 -1.23
C VAL A 149 20.60 -15.10 -1.97
N LYS A 150 20.61 -15.00 -3.31
CA LYS A 150 19.52 -15.47 -4.15
C LYS A 150 19.63 -16.99 -4.33
N GLU A 151 18.58 -17.70 -3.97
CA GLU A 151 18.38 -19.12 -4.31
C GLU A 151 17.35 -19.24 -5.42
N TYR A 152 17.76 -19.78 -6.57
CA TYR A 152 16.94 -19.85 -7.78
C TYR A 152 16.15 -21.16 -7.86
N SER A 153 14.88 -21.05 -8.29
CA SER A 153 14.04 -22.17 -8.70
C SER A 153 13.44 -21.83 -10.07
N GLY A 154 14.07 -22.29 -11.13
CA GLY A 154 13.77 -21.85 -12.50
C GLY A 154 14.14 -20.41 -12.72
N GLU A 155 13.19 -19.60 -13.20
CA GLU A 155 13.35 -18.14 -13.43
C GLU A 155 13.09 -17.31 -12.16
N HIS A 156 12.52 -17.90 -11.12
CA HIS A 156 12.23 -17.23 -9.87
C HIS A 156 13.35 -17.45 -8.85
N TYR A 157 13.49 -16.52 -7.93
CA TYR A 157 14.40 -16.66 -6.80
C TYR A 157 13.71 -16.25 -5.49
N ILE A 158 14.25 -16.79 -4.41
CA ILE A 158 13.96 -16.35 -3.05
C ILE A 158 15.26 -15.85 -2.40
N TRP A 159 15.12 -14.97 -1.43
CA TRP A 159 16.25 -14.59 -0.59
C TRP A 159 16.46 -15.64 0.49
N ALA A 160 17.68 -16.20 0.59
CA ALA A 160 18.04 -17.17 1.59
C ALA A 160 19.08 -16.60 2.56
N GLY A 161 18.88 -16.85 3.85
CA GLY A 161 19.77 -16.34 4.90
C GLY A 161 19.72 -14.82 5.07
N GLY A 162 20.81 -14.26 5.61
CA GLY A 162 20.90 -12.84 5.90
C GLY A 162 20.28 -12.45 7.24
N GLN A 163 20.28 -11.16 7.51
CA GLN A 163 19.71 -10.56 8.71
C GLN A 163 18.77 -9.43 8.33
N GLU A 164 17.63 -9.36 8.97
CA GLU A 164 16.62 -8.33 8.75
C GLU A 164 16.67 -7.27 9.85
N PHE A 165 16.48 -6.03 9.44
CA PHE A 165 16.50 -4.84 10.29
C PHE A 165 15.31 -3.96 9.99
N LEU A 166 14.78 -3.28 11.00
CA LEU A 166 13.97 -2.08 10.76
C LEU A 166 14.92 -0.88 10.82
N ILE A 167 14.98 -0.11 9.72
CA ILE A 167 15.81 1.09 9.60
C ILE A 167 14.94 2.32 9.31
N ASP A 168 15.47 3.52 9.54
CA ASP A 168 14.87 4.76 9.09
C ASP A 168 15.39 5.20 7.70
N THR A 169 14.84 6.28 7.18
CA THR A 169 15.23 6.85 5.87
C THR A 169 16.62 7.49 5.86
N SER A 170 17.29 7.58 7.00
CA SER A 170 18.68 8.02 7.15
C SER A 170 19.65 6.84 7.37
N ASN A 171 19.20 5.61 7.14
CA ASN A 171 19.97 4.37 7.31
C ASN A 171 20.36 4.06 8.77
N ASN A 172 19.64 4.59 9.76
CA ASN A 172 19.86 4.22 11.16
C ASN A 172 19.07 2.96 11.50
N ILE A 173 19.70 1.99 12.15
CA ILE A 173 19.04 0.78 12.65
C ILE A 173 18.18 1.16 13.86
N LEU A 174 16.88 0.93 13.75
CA LEU A 174 15.87 1.15 14.80
C LEU A 174 15.63 -0.13 15.61
N ILE A 175 15.50 -1.27 14.92
CA ILE A 175 15.30 -2.60 15.53
C ILE A 175 16.19 -3.59 14.79
N GLU A 176 16.98 -4.36 15.53
CA GLU A 176 17.75 -5.49 15.04
C GLU A 176 16.89 -6.76 15.03
N ASN A 177 17.17 -7.69 14.10
CA ASN A 177 16.41 -8.93 13.94
C ASN A 177 14.89 -8.69 13.82
N PHE A 178 14.51 -7.71 12.99
CA PHE A 178 13.12 -7.39 12.72
C PHE A 178 12.63 -8.26 11.56
N PRO A 179 11.78 -9.29 11.81
CA PRO A 179 11.36 -10.21 10.77
C PRO A 179 10.47 -9.49 9.75
N TYR A 180 10.66 -9.82 8.47
CA TYR A 180 9.75 -9.38 7.43
C TYR A 180 8.33 -9.88 7.72
N ASP A 181 7.37 -8.96 7.81
CA ASP A 181 5.98 -9.27 8.08
C ASP A 181 5.07 -8.22 7.42
N ASP A 182 4.41 -8.61 6.34
CA ASP A 182 3.50 -7.75 5.60
C ASP A 182 2.21 -7.43 6.35
N ASN A 183 1.90 -8.19 7.41
CA ASN A 183 0.71 -7.95 8.22
C ASN A 183 0.87 -6.79 9.21
N LEU A 184 2.06 -6.19 9.31
CA LEU A 184 2.30 -5.10 10.25
C LEU A 184 1.90 -3.73 9.70
N ASN A 185 1.02 -3.06 10.41
CA ASN A 185 0.65 -1.68 10.13
C ASN A 185 1.65 -0.69 10.75
N PHE A 186 2.62 -0.23 10.00
CA PHE A 186 3.64 0.72 10.48
C PHE A 186 3.06 2.06 10.89
N PHE A 187 1.91 2.48 10.36
CA PHE A 187 1.23 3.72 10.74
C PHE A 187 0.54 3.64 12.11
N SER A 188 0.44 2.44 12.69
CA SER A 188 -0.13 2.21 14.02
C SER A 188 0.90 2.21 15.14
N ILE A 189 2.17 2.56 14.87
CA ILE A 189 3.27 2.49 15.83
C ILE A 189 2.94 3.07 17.20
N LYS A 190 3.29 2.33 18.25
CA LYS A 190 3.32 2.81 19.64
C LYS A 190 4.64 2.43 20.28
N LYS A 191 5.23 3.37 21.02
CA LYS A 191 6.49 3.16 21.75
C LYS A 191 6.18 3.12 23.25
N THR A 192 6.65 2.07 23.93
CA THR A 192 6.37 1.81 25.34
C THR A 192 7.63 1.29 26.06
N LYS A 193 7.64 1.31 27.38
CA LYS A 193 8.76 0.74 28.19
C LYS A 193 8.69 -0.78 28.29
N MET A 194 7.53 -1.39 28.05
CA MET A 194 7.27 -2.82 28.10
C MET A 194 6.48 -3.25 26.87
N PRO A 195 6.46 -4.55 26.52
CA PRO A 195 5.61 -5.04 25.45
C PRO A 195 4.16 -4.58 25.60
N HIS A 196 3.51 -4.22 24.52
CA HIS A 196 2.12 -3.74 24.54
C HIS A 196 1.17 -4.89 24.89
N SER A 197 0.21 -4.66 25.80
CA SER A 197 -0.70 -5.68 26.29
C SER A 197 -1.85 -6.05 25.35
N ASP A 198 -2.11 -5.22 24.33
CA ASP A 198 -3.17 -5.47 23.34
C ASP A 198 -2.78 -6.67 22.46
N PRO A 199 -3.58 -7.77 22.42
CA PRO A 199 -3.25 -8.98 21.68
C PRO A 199 -3.21 -8.82 20.16
N VAL A 200 -3.84 -7.77 19.61
CA VAL A 200 -3.79 -7.48 18.16
C VAL A 200 -2.48 -6.81 17.73
N ARG A 201 -1.56 -6.57 18.67
CA ARG A 201 -0.29 -5.91 18.38
C ARG A 201 0.88 -6.86 18.54
N LYS A 202 1.90 -6.71 17.69
CA LYS A 202 3.22 -7.33 17.87
C LYS A 202 4.20 -6.29 18.40
N SER A 203 4.98 -6.64 19.43
CA SER A 203 5.96 -5.76 20.07
C SER A 203 7.37 -6.24 19.80
N PHE A 204 8.27 -5.32 19.48
CA PHE A 204 9.68 -5.56 19.21
C PHE A 204 10.55 -4.68 20.08
N LEU A 205 11.65 -5.21 20.58
CA LEU A 205 12.63 -4.45 21.36
C LEU A 205 13.47 -3.59 20.40
N ALA A 206 13.40 -2.28 20.56
CA ALA A 206 14.17 -1.34 19.77
C ALA A 206 15.57 -1.11 20.36
N LYS A 207 16.48 -0.58 19.54
CA LYS A 207 17.87 -0.33 19.90
C LYS A 207 18.04 0.67 21.07
N ASP A 208 17.05 1.55 21.25
CA ASP A 208 16.99 2.50 22.37
C ASP A 208 16.47 1.89 23.69
N GLY A 209 16.19 0.59 23.71
CA GLY A 209 15.67 -0.13 24.88
C GLY A 209 14.15 0.01 25.08
N SER A 210 13.45 0.74 24.25
CA SER A 210 11.98 0.81 24.26
C SER A 210 11.37 -0.34 23.45
N TYR A 211 10.10 -0.64 23.67
CA TYR A 211 9.32 -1.55 22.83
C TYR A 211 8.51 -0.76 21.82
N TRP A 212 8.68 -1.09 20.55
CA TRP A 212 7.86 -0.59 19.46
C TRP A 212 6.83 -1.64 19.07
N SER A 213 5.57 -1.26 19.03
CA SER A 213 4.50 -2.20 18.69
C SER A 213 3.68 -1.71 17.53
N PHE A 214 3.28 -2.65 16.68
CA PHE A 214 2.48 -2.43 15.48
C PHE A 214 1.22 -3.30 15.53
N VAL A 215 0.12 -2.81 15.02
CA VAL A 215 -1.09 -3.61 14.82
C VAL A 215 -0.79 -4.65 13.72
N ASP A 216 -1.15 -5.89 14.00
CA ASP A 216 -1.16 -6.99 13.06
C ASP A 216 -2.53 -7.01 12.38
N PHE A 217 -2.59 -6.83 11.07
CA PHE A 217 -3.83 -6.72 10.32
C PHE A 217 -4.70 -7.97 10.42
N GLU A 218 -4.12 -9.16 10.41
CA GLU A 218 -4.87 -10.41 10.52
C GLU A 218 -5.52 -10.53 11.91
N LYS A 219 -4.77 -10.23 12.97
CA LYS A 219 -5.30 -10.23 14.32
C LYS A 219 -6.34 -9.13 14.55
N GLU A 220 -6.11 -7.92 14.02
CA GLU A 220 -7.07 -6.81 14.07
C GLU A 220 -8.38 -7.22 13.39
N PHE A 221 -8.28 -7.76 12.18
CA PHE A 221 -9.43 -8.19 11.40
C PHE A 221 -10.18 -9.33 12.08
N LYS A 222 -9.47 -10.38 12.51
CA LYS A 222 -10.09 -11.53 13.20
C LYS A 222 -10.80 -11.10 14.48
N ASN A 223 -10.17 -10.23 15.27
CA ASN A 223 -10.79 -9.69 16.48
C ASN A 223 -12.05 -8.89 16.17
N TRP A 224 -12.02 -8.01 15.17
CA TRP A 224 -13.16 -7.24 14.72
C TRP A 224 -14.27 -8.15 14.16
N LEU A 225 -13.91 -9.12 13.31
CA LEU A 225 -14.89 -10.03 12.71
C LEU A 225 -15.65 -10.81 13.78
N ILE A 226 -14.95 -11.50 14.69
CA ILE A 226 -15.54 -12.40 15.66
C ILE A 226 -16.21 -11.64 16.81
N ASN A 227 -15.53 -10.65 17.39
CA ASN A 227 -15.95 -10.01 18.63
C ASN A 227 -16.80 -8.74 18.42
N ASP A 228 -16.86 -8.24 17.17
CA ASP A 228 -17.70 -7.09 16.83
C ASP A 228 -18.71 -7.45 15.74
N LEU A 229 -18.32 -7.75 14.51
CA LEU A 229 -19.26 -7.92 13.40
C LEU A 229 -20.26 -9.07 13.65
N LEU A 230 -19.76 -10.25 13.99
CA LEU A 230 -20.60 -11.46 14.11
C LEU A 230 -21.44 -11.52 15.40
N VAL A 231 -21.08 -10.77 16.44
CA VAL A 231 -21.89 -10.68 17.66
C VAL A 231 -23.23 -10.01 17.34
N ASN A 232 -24.32 -10.76 17.50
CA ASN A 232 -25.69 -10.29 17.19
C ASN A 232 -25.79 -9.68 15.79
N LEU A 233 -25.33 -10.39 14.77
CA LEU A 233 -25.32 -9.93 13.37
C LEU A 233 -26.75 -9.65 12.89
N THR A 234 -26.99 -8.41 12.45
CA THR A 234 -28.24 -7.94 11.86
C THR A 234 -28.00 -7.36 10.48
N SER A 235 -29.05 -7.29 9.63
CA SER A 235 -28.97 -6.64 8.31
C SER A 235 -28.41 -5.20 8.42
N LYS A 236 -28.91 -4.40 9.36
CA LYS A 236 -28.43 -3.03 9.60
C LYS A 236 -26.93 -2.99 9.95
N LYS A 237 -26.45 -3.95 10.76
CA LYS A 237 -25.04 -4.04 11.15
C LYS A 237 -24.17 -4.39 9.96
N LEU A 238 -24.60 -5.36 9.14
CA LEU A 238 -23.87 -5.76 7.93
C LEU A 238 -23.85 -4.65 6.87
N ILE A 239 -24.97 -3.92 6.68
CA ILE A 239 -25.03 -2.73 5.81
C ILE A 239 -23.98 -1.68 6.26
N ASN A 240 -23.90 -1.40 7.55
CA ASN A 240 -22.92 -0.45 8.09
C ASN A 240 -21.47 -0.93 7.95
N ALA A 241 -21.26 -2.24 7.99
CA ALA A 241 -19.97 -2.90 7.77
C ALA A 241 -19.68 -3.17 6.27
N SER A 242 -20.49 -2.67 5.35
CA SER A 242 -20.27 -2.82 3.91
C SER A 242 -19.78 -1.53 3.26
N TYR A 243 -19.02 -1.65 2.17
CA TYR A 243 -18.65 -0.56 1.29
C TYR A 243 -19.88 0.00 0.58
N GLY A 244 -19.78 1.11 -0.12
CA GLY A 244 -20.90 1.75 -0.80
C GLY A 244 -21.62 0.81 -1.78
N THR A 245 -20.84 -0.02 -2.47
CA THR A 245 -21.29 -1.09 -3.35
C THR A 245 -20.65 -2.41 -2.93
N VAL A 246 -21.36 -3.52 -3.14
CA VAL A 246 -20.84 -4.88 -2.94
C VAL A 246 -20.86 -5.59 -4.27
N SER A 247 -19.76 -6.26 -4.61
CA SER A 247 -19.63 -7.06 -5.83
C SER A 247 -19.84 -8.54 -5.53
N THR A 248 -20.35 -9.27 -6.52
CA THR A 248 -20.42 -10.73 -6.51
C THR A 248 -20.14 -11.28 -7.90
N TRP A 249 -19.73 -12.55 -7.98
CA TRP A 249 -19.62 -13.23 -9.25
C TRP A 249 -20.99 -13.71 -9.72
N ASP A 250 -21.41 -13.23 -10.88
CA ASP A 250 -22.62 -13.71 -11.56
C ASP A 250 -22.23 -14.85 -12.52
N SER A 251 -22.61 -16.08 -12.13
CA SER A 251 -22.31 -17.27 -12.94
C SER A 251 -23.16 -17.38 -14.20
N THR A 252 -24.26 -16.64 -14.30
CA THR A 252 -25.15 -16.63 -15.47
C THR A 252 -24.56 -15.80 -16.61
N GLU A 253 -24.03 -14.64 -16.24
CA GLU A 253 -23.43 -13.71 -17.20
C GLU A 253 -21.90 -13.78 -17.26
N TYR A 254 -21.28 -14.66 -16.46
CA TYR A 254 -19.82 -14.84 -16.34
C TYR A 254 -19.08 -13.53 -16.08
N ARG A 255 -19.64 -12.65 -15.25
CA ARG A 255 -19.09 -11.35 -14.92
C ARG A 255 -19.24 -11.00 -13.44
N HIS A 256 -18.44 -10.04 -12.99
CA HIS A 256 -18.69 -9.40 -11.71
C HIS A 256 -19.88 -8.44 -11.83
N ALA A 257 -20.89 -8.67 -10.99
CA ALA A 257 -22.04 -7.79 -10.85
C ALA A 257 -21.94 -7.00 -9.55
N LYS A 258 -22.52 -5.80 -9.52
CA LYS A 258 -22.47 -4.88 -8.38
C LYS A 258 -23.84 -4.34 -8.06
N SER A 259 -24.12 -4.25 -6.76
CA SER A 259 -25.32 -3.58 -6.23
C SER A 259 -24.94 -2.61 -5.13
N SER A 260 -25.84 -1.68 -4.84
CA SER A 260 -25.72 -0.88 -3.64
C SER A 260 -25.71 -1.79 -2.39
N ARG A 261 -24.94 -1.45 -1.35
CA ARG A 261 -24.89 -2.24 -0.13
C ARG A 261 -26.26 -2.48 0.49
N HIS A 262 -27.18 -1.51 0.38
CA HIS A 262 -28.54 -1.65 0.91
C HIS A 262 -29.34 -2.71 0.17
N GLU A 263 -29.31 -2.66 -1.14
CA GLU A 263 -30.01 -3.61 -2.00
C GLU A 263 -29.42 -5.02 -1.86
N PHE A 264 -28.10 -5.14 -2.02
CA PHE A 264 -27.39 -6.41 -1.93
C PHE A 264 -27.64 -7.11 -0.58
N ILE A 265 -27.44 -6.39 0.53
CA ILE A 265 -27.61 -6.98 1.87
C ILE A 265 -29.08 -7.31 2.15
N ASN A 266 -30.02 -6.44 1.82
CA ASN A 266 -31.43 -6.72 2.08
C ASN A 266 -31.95 -7.93 1.29
N ASN A 267 -31.48 -8.10 0.05
CA ASN A 267 -31.87 -9.22 -0.80
C ASN A 267 -31.24 -10.55 -0.38
N ASN A 268 -30.06 -10.52 0.28
CA ASN A 268 -29.26 -11.72 0.53
C ASN A 268 -28.94 -11.95 2.02
N PHE A 269 -29.56 -11.20 2.95
CA PHE A 269 -29.11 -11.17 4.35
C PHE A 269 -29.09 -12.55 5.02
N GLU A 270 -30.11 -13.38 4.83
CA GLU A 270 -30.17 -14.68 5.49
C GLU A 270 -29.08 -15.63 5.01
N VAL A 271 -28.76 -15.63 3.71
CA VAL A 271 -27.70 -16.44 3.14
C VAL A 271 -26.32 -15.95 3.65
N LEU A 272 -26.10 -14.63 3.63
CA LEU A 272 -24.86 -14.03 4.13
C LEU A 272 -24.68 -14.27 5.63
N LYS A 273 -25.74 -14.13 6.41
CA LYS A 273 -25.73 -14.36 7.85
C LYS A 273 -25.38 -15.80 8.17
N THR A 274 -26.04 -16.76 7.51
CA THR A 274 -25.77 -18.19 7.71
C THR A 274 -24.31 -18.50 7.43
N GLY A 275 -23.80 -18.13 6.24
CA GLY A 275 -22.42 -18.44 5.87
C GLY A 275 -21.36 -17.69 6.70
N LEU A 276 -21.63 -16.47 7.15
CA LEU A 276 -20.72 -15.76 8.04
C LEU A 276 -20.70 -16.33 9.46
N LEU A 277 -21.85 -16.82 9.98
CA LEU A 277 -21.93 -17.39 11.32
C LEU A 277 -21.30 -18.79 11.41
N GLU A 278 -21.11 -19.50 10.29
CA GLU A 278 -20.36 -20.77 10.25
C GLU A 278 -18.95 -20.62 10.83
N ILE A 279 -18.32 -19.45 10.69
CA ILE A 279 -16.97 -19.14 11.20
C ILE A 279 -16.89 -19.31 12.74
N LEU A 280 -18.02 -19.20 13.44
CA LEU A 280 -18.06 -19.36 14.90
C LEU A 280 -18.16 -20.82 15.33
N ASP A 281 -18.41 -21.76 14.40
CA ASP A 281 -18.40 -23.19 14.68
C ASP A 281 -16.95 -23.66 14.83
N PRO A 282 -16.57 -24.33 15.94
CA PRO A 282 -15.23 -24.87 16.12
C PRO A 282 -14.78 -25.86 15.04
N ASP A 283 -15.71 -26.54 14.39
CA ASP A 283 -15.44 -27.53 13.34
C ASP A 283 -15.40 -26.91 11.94
N CYS A 284 -15.64 -25.60 11.82
CA CYS A 284 -15.59 -24.89 10.55
C CYS A 284 -14.15 -24.77 10.02
N ASP A 285 -13.91 -25.29 8.80
CA ASP A 285 -12.65 -25.10 8.09
C ASP A 285 -12.65 -23.72 7.39
N TYR A 286 -12.06 -22.72 8.04
CA TYR A 286 -11.90 -21.40 7.45
C TYR A 286 -10.48 -20.86 7.56
N SER A 287 -10.13 -19.99 6.63
CA SER A 287 -8.88 -19.22 6.65
C SER A 287 -9.13 -17.74 6.43
N ILE A 288 -8.22 -16.92 6.91
CA ILE A 288 -8.18 -15.48 6.63
C ILE A 288 -6.96 -15.24 5.76
N LEU A 289 -7.17 -14.70 4.57
CA LEU A 289 -6.13 -14.41 3.61
C LEU A 289 -6.06 -12.90 3.40
N ARG A 290 -4.85 -12.42 3.19
CA ARG A 290 -4.64 -11.08 2.66
C ARG A 290 -4.70 -11.16 1.14
N ASP A 291 -5.52 -10.31 0.53
CA ASP A 291 -5.78 -10.29 -0.90
C ASP A 291 -5.47 -8.90 -1.46
N ASN A 292 -5.40 -8.80 -2.79
CA ASN A 292 -5.13 -7.55 -3.49
C ASN A 292 -6.42 -6.83 -3.86
N LEU A 293 -6.37 -5.49 -3.82
CA LEU A 293 -7.42 -4.65 -4.38
C LEU A 293 -7.10 -4.40 -5.86
N TYR A 294 -7.84 -5.06 -6.77
CA TYR A 294 -7.61 -4.94 -8.21
C TYR A 294 -8.44 -3.82 -8.86
N GLU A 295 -9.61 -3.55 -8.32
CA GLU A 295 -10.53 -2.58 -8.88
C GLU A 295 -10.16 -1.16 -8.49
N ARG A 296 -9.89 -0.29 -9.49
CA ARG A 296 -9.52 1.11 -9.26
C ARG A 296 -10.72 2.04 -9.24
N THR A 297 -11.72 1.82 -10.11
CA THR A 297 -12.88 2.72 -10.24
C THR A 297 -13.69 2.76 -8.94
N GLY A 298 -13.78 3.93 -8.32
CA GLY A 298 -14.42 4.12 -7.02
C GLY A 298 -13.55 3.79 -5.80
N PHE A 299 -12.30 3.34 -6.05
CA PHE A 299 -11.33 3.00 -5.01
C PHE A 299 -10.00 3.76 -5.16
N GLU A 300 -9.95 4.83 -5.94
CA GLU A 300 -8.74 5.55 -6.36
C GLU A 300 -7.85 5.98 -5.18
N LYS A 301 -8.44 6.33 -4.04
CA LYS A 301 -7.70 6.74 -2.85
C LYS A 301 -6.87 5.63 -2.23
N TYR A 302 -7.20 4.38 -2.50
CA TYR A 302 -6.50 3.20 -1.98
C TYR A 302 -5.34 2.76 -2.86
N PHE A 303 -5.07 3.49 -3.95
CA PHE A 303 -3.96 3.23 -4.85
C PHE A 303 -2.87 4.30 -4.74
N ASN A 304 -1.62 3.90 -4.97
CA ASN A 304 -0.48 4.80 -5.02
C ASN A 304 -0.37 5.50 -6.40
N ASN A 305 0.70 6.27 -6.58
CA ASN A 305 0.93 7.04 -7.81
C ASN A 305 1.24 6.17 -9.04
N CYS A 306 1.58 4.91 -8.86
CA CYS A 306 1.80 3.94 -9.95
C CYS A 306 0.58 3.05 -10.20
N GLY A 307 -0.50 3.24 -9.46
CA GLY A 307 -1.72 2.45 -9.59
C GLY A 307 -1.65 1.09 -8.91
N GLU A 308 -0.78 0.91 -7.92
CA GLU A 308 -0.72 -0.26 -7.07
C GLU A 308 -1.53 -0.02 -5.78
N ALA A 309 -2.18 -1.07 -5.27
CA ALA A 309 -2.94 -0.99 -4.03
C ALA A 309 -2.03 -0.67 -2.83
N LYS A 310 -2.46 0.25 -1.98
CA LYS A 310 -1.75 0.61 -0.72
C LYS A 310 -2.07 -0.40 0.39
N GLU A 311 -1.74 -1.66 0.17
CA GLU A 311 -2.05 -2.77 1.07
C GLU A 311 -1.44 -2.61 2.46
N TRP A 312 -0.31 -1.92 2.57
CA TRP A 312 0.37 -1.65 3.84
C TRP A 312 -0.38 -0.66 4.76
N ILE A 313 -1.52 -0.13 4.31
CA ILE A 313 -2.44 0.71 5.10
C ILE A 313 -3.87 0.17 4.99
N TYR A 314 -4.27 -0.25 3.78
CA TYR A 314 -5.62 -0.64 3.40
C TYR A 314 -5.66 -2.05 2.77
N PRO A 315 -5.26 -3.10 3.51
CA PRO A 315 -5.35 -4.45 2.99
C PRO A 315 -6.80 -4.86 2.74
N VAL A 316 -6.98 -5.76 1.78
CA VAL A 316 -8.20 -6.57 1.65
C VAL A 316 -7.98 -7.83 2.47
N MET A 317 -8.92 -8.13 3.38
CA MET A 317 -8.93 -9.35 4.19
C MET A 317 -10.06 -10.22 3.71
N THR A 318 -9.74 -11.39 3.19
CA THR A 318 -10.72 -12.34 2.64
C THR A 318 -10.85 -13.52 3.58
N VAL A 319 -12.07 -13.75 4.07
CA VAL A 319 -12.45 -14.96 4.79
C VAL A 319 -12.86 -16.00 3.77
N VAL A 320 -12.20 -17.15 3.79
CA VAL A 320 -12.50 -18.30 2.95
C VAL A 320 -13.03 -19.41 3.83
N VAL A 321 -14.29 -19.79 3.63
CA VAL A 321 -14.95 -20.92 4.33
C VAL A 321 -14.98 -22.09 3.36
N SER A 322 -14.34 -23.21 3.74
CA SER A 322 -14.20 -24.40 2.91
C SER A 322 -15.20 -25.47 3.30
N HIS A 323 -15.90 -26.05 2.31
CA HIS A 323 -16.83 -27.14 2.51
C HIS A 323 -16.37 -28.37 1.71
N LYS A 324 -16.28 -29.51 2.40
CA LYS A 324 -16.03 -30.82 1.80
C LYS A 324 -17.28 -31.67 1.90
N ASN A 325 -17.80 -32.12 0.76
CA ASN A 325 -18.90 -33.06 0.70
C ASN A 325 -18.50 -34.25 -0.19
N GLY A 326 -17.95 -35.27 0.44
CA GLY A 326 -17.36 -36.41 -0.28
C GLY A 326 -16.14 -35.96 -1.11
N ASN A 327 -16.24 -36.10 -2.44
CA ASN A 327 -15.21 -35.65 -3.38
C ASN A 327 -15.38 -34.19 -3.85
N ASP A 328 -16.50 -33.55 -3.49
CA ASP A 328 -16.78 -32.17 -3.86
C ASP A 328 -16.12 -31.20 -2.86
N PHE A 329 -15.45 -30.19 -3.41
CA PHE A 329 -14.86 -29.10 -2.64
C PHE A 329 -15.40 -27.77 -3.12
N THR A 330 -15.99 -27.01 -2.21
CA THR A 330 -16.50 -25.66 -2.50
C THR A 330 -16.01 -24.66 -1.47
N GLN A 331 -15.93 -23.39 -1.87
CA GLN A 331 -15.50 -22.31 -0.98
C GLN A 331 -16.45 -21.13 -1.09
N ASN A 332 -16.79 -20.57 0.06
CA ASN A 332 -17.43 -19.25 0.16
C ASN A 332 -16.38 -18.22 0.55
N GLN A 333 -16.40 -17.05 -0.07
CA GLN A 333 -15.44 -16.00 0.15
C GLN A 333 -16.14 -14.69 0.49
N TYR A 334 -15.61 -14.00 1.51
CA TYR A 334 -16.10 -12.71 1.98
C TYR A 334 -14.90 -11.76 2.09
N SER A 335 -14.81 -10.78 1.19
CA SER A 335 -13.65 -9.87 1.11
C SER A 335 -14.01 -8.52 1.74
N PHE A 336 -13.19 -8.09 2.68
CA PHE A 336 -13.36 -6.85 3.44
C PHE A 336 -12.15 -5.93 3.21
N LEU A 337 -12.41 -4.74 2.69
CA LEU A 337 -11.39 -3.69 2.56
C LEU A 337 -11.22 -2.96 3.89
N ARG A 338 -10.00 -2.87 4.40
CA ARG A 338 -9.68 -1.96 5.50
C ARG A 338 -9.79 -0.51 5.01
N THR A 339 -10.48 0.32 5.76
CA THR A 339 -10.68 1.74 5.45
C THR A 339 -10.35 2.59 6.67
N ASP A 340 -10.35 3.93 6.55
CA ASP A 340 -10.22 4.84 7.69
C ASP A 340 -11.37 4.69 8.73
N LYS A 341 -12.46 4.01 8.34
CA LYS A 341 -13.64 3.73 9.17
C LYS A 341 -13.79 2.23 9.52
N GLY A 342 -12.68 1.51 9.59
CA GLY A 342 -12.63 0.07 9.83
C GLY A 342 -12.90 -0.76 8.57
N TYR A 343 -13.11 -2.05 8.74
CA TYR A 343 -13.32 -3.00 7.66
C TYR A 343 -14.69 -2.87 7.01
N LYS A 344 -14.75 -3.01 5.68
CA LYS A 344 -15.96 -2.88 4.88
C LYS A 344 -16.06 -4.02 3.87
N LEU A 345 -17.14 -4.82 3.97
CA LEU A 345 -17.46 -5.86 3.00
C LEU A 345 -17.57 -5.24 1.60
N MET A 346 -16.77 -5.70 0.67
CA MET A 346 -16.74 -5.19 -0.70
C MET A 346 -17.05 -6.24 -1.76
N SER A 347 -16.82 -7.51 -1.45
CA SER A 347 -17.07 -8.61 -2.37
C SER A 347 -17.51 -9.87 -1.64
N VAL A 348 -18.39 -10.62 -2.29
CA VAL A 348 -18.89 -11.92 -1.81
C VAL A 348 -18.90 -12.90 -2.99
N ALA A 349 -18.39 -14.10 -2.76
CA ALA A 349 -18.56 -15.24 -3.65
C ALA A 349 -19.05 -16.43 -2.84
N ILE A 350 -20.28 -16.88 -3.10
CA ILE A 350 -20.88 -18.04 -2.45
C ILE A 350 -21.23 -19.05 -3.53
N ARG A 351 -20.63 -20.25 -3.44
CA ARG A 351 -20.95 -21.36 -4.34
C ARG A 351 -22.29 -21.97 -3.93
N ASN A 352 -23.08 -22.36 -4.90
CA ASN A 352 -24.41 -22.98 -4.72
C ASN A 352 -25.48 -22.07 -4.08
N ALA A 353 -25.28 -20.76 -4.05
CA ALA A 353 -26.34 -19.81 -3.70
C ALA A 353 -26.54 -18.81 -4.84
N ASN A 354 -27.80 -18.65 -5.26
CA ASN A 354 -28.18 -17.60 -6.20
C ASN A 354 -28.27 -16.27 -5.44
N LEU A 355 -27.17 -15.52 -5.41
CA LEU A 355 -27.19 -14.18 -4.84
C LEU A 355 -27.99 -13.25 -5.77
N ARG A 356 -28.93 -12.51 -5.20
CA ARG A 356 -29.74 -11.52 -5.91
C ARG A 356 -28.99 -10.20 -5.99
N ILE A 357 -28.82 -9.73 -7.22
CA ILE A 357 -28.08 -8.49 -7.54
C ILE A 357 -29.08 -7.37 -7.75
#